data_61e1c4e4223b764b84e1d9a7f785b03f
#
_entry.id   61e1c4e4223b764b84e1d9a7f785b03f
#
_cell.length_a   1.000
_cell.length_b   1.000
_cell.length_c   1.000
_cell.angle_alpha   90.00
_cell.angle_beta   90.00
_cell.angle_gamma   90.00
#
_symmetry.space_group_name_H-M   'P 1'
#
loop_
_entity.id
_entity.type
_entity.pdbx_description
1 polymer ?
#
loop_
_entity_poly.entity_id
_entity_poly.type
_entity_poly.pdbx_seq_one_letter_code
_entity_poly.pdbx_strand_id
1 'polypeptide(L)'
;MSGGRALIPGLASPHPIGAGLPAVYEENEFVHRFTAAFDEVLAPVLCTLDNLAAYFDPGLAPSDFVEYLAGWVGAERLAPNRREAVAGAVGLHALRGTRAGLAAQLRLALGVEPEIEESGGAAWSTEPGGPLPGSAEPRLLVRLRVPDPAAVDRRALAELVRAVVPVHLAVRTEVVGTHGEGGGDGDL
;
A
#
# COMPACT_ATOMS: atom_id res chain seq x y z
N MET A 1 -10.63 18.88 -4.42
CA MET A 1 -10.26 20.08 -5.20
C MET A 1 -8.99 19.75 -5.94
N SER A 2 -9.10 19.48 -7.23
CA SER A 2 -7.94 19.25 -8.09
C SER A 2 -7.19 20.56 -8.23
N GLY A 3 -6.13 20.75 -7.46
CA GLY A 3 -5.18 21.84 -7.67
C GLY A 3 -4.53 21.60 -9.01
N GLY A 4 -5.01 22.28 -10.05
CA GLY A 4 -4.42 22.24 -11.37
C GLY A 4 -2.92 22.49 -11.25
N ARG A 5 -2.12 21.67 -11.90
CA ARG A 5 -0.69 21.89 -12.14
C ARG A 5 -0.59 23.12 -13.04
N ALA A 6 -0.88 24.26 -12.44
CA ALA A 6 -0.98 25.55 -13.12
C ALA A 6 0.42 26.06 -13.43
N LEU A 7 0.48 26.99 -14.38
CA LEU A 7 1.64 27.79 -14.71
C LEU A 7 2.34 28.25 -13.40
N ILE A 8 3.62 27.94 -13.28
CA ILE A 8 4.44 28.39 -12.16
C ILE A 8 5.16 29.65 -12.62
N PRO A 9 4.79 30.83 -12.11
CA PRO A 9 5.41 32.10 -12.54
C PRO A 9 6.92 32.06 -12.32
N GLY A 10 7.69 32.38 -13.36
CA GLY A 10 9.14 32.44 -13.29
C GLY A 10 9.87 31.09 -13.39
N LEU A 11 9.15 29.99 -13.63
CA LEU A 11 9.79 28.73 -13.91
C LEU A 11 10.41 28.77 -15.31
N ALA A 12 11.75 28.69 -15.38
CA ALA A 12 12.46 28.62 -16.64
C ALA A 12 12.33 27.24 -17.30
N SER A 13 12.18 27.19 -18.61
CA SER A 13 12.29 25.95 -19.37
C SER A 13 13.72 25.43 -19.35
N PRO A 14 13.99 24.16 -19.01
CA PRO A 14 15.33 23.56 -19.16
C PRO A 14 15.76 23.42 -20.62
N HIS A 15 14.80 23.49 -21.56
CA HIS A 15 15.03 23.36 -22.99
C HIS A 15 14.29 24.48 -23.77
N PRO A 16 14.79 25.72 -23.73
CA PRO A 16 14.13 26.83 -24.39
C PRO A 16 14.05 26.61 -25.91
N ILE A 17 12.86 26.76 -26.46
CA ILE A 17 12.61 26.56 -27.91
C ILE A 17 13.49 27.51 -28.75
N GLY A 18 13.63 28.75 -28.26
CA GLY A 18 14.46 29.76 -28.95
C GLY A 18 15.91 29.33 -29.13
N ALA A 19 16.48 28.58 -28.20
CA ALA A 19 17.86 28.09 -28.27
C ALA A 19 18.07 26.99 -29.34
N GLY A 20 17.01 26.34 -29.80
CA GLY A 20 17.05 25.32 -30.85
C GLY A 20 16.74 25.84 -32.26
N LEU A 21 16.48 27.15 -32.39
CA LEU A 21 16.15 27.75 -33.68
C LEU A 21 17.41 27.94 -34.56
N PRO A 22 17.25 27.92 -35.88
CA PRO A 22 18.33 28.28 -36.78
C PRO A 22 18.89 29.68 -36.52
N ALA A 23 20.20 29.87 -36.72
CA ALA A 23 20.93 31.12 -36.43
C ALA A 23 20.30 32.38 -37.07
N VAL A 24 19.59 32.23 -38.20
CA VAL A 24 18.88 33.35 -38.85
C VAL A 24 17.83 34.02 -37.93
N TYR A 25 17.40 33.34 -36.88
CA TYR A 25 16.42 33.87 -35.91
C TYR A 25 17.05 34.38 -34.63
N GLU A 26 18.36 34.21 -34.41
CA GLU A 26 19.04 34.55 -33.11
C GLU A 26 18.91 36.04 -32.76
N GLU A 27 18.90 36.94 -33.75
CA GLU A 27 18.77 38.39 -33.52
C GLU A 27 17.30 38.86 -33.54
N ASN A 28 16.33 37.95 -33.70
CA ASN A 28 14.93 38.34 -33.86
C ASN A 28 14.20 38.33 -32.49
N GLU A 29 14.09 39.49 -31.86
CA GLU A 29 13.42 39.65 -30.56
C GLU A 29 11.94 39.20 -30.57
N PHE A 30 11.24 39.37 -31.68
CA PHE A 30 9.84 38.91 -31.78
C PHE A 30 9.77 37.40 -31.70
N VAL A 31 10.64 36.70 -32.41
CA VAL A 31 10.68 35.23 -32.40
C VAL A 31 11.03 34.71 -30.99
N HIS A 32 12.00 35.33 -30.33
CA HIS A 32 12.35 34.95 -28.96
C HIS A 32 11.20 35.16 -27.98
N ARG A 33 10.50 36.28 -28.03
CA ARG A 33 9.32 36.52 -27.19
C ARG A 33 8.17 35.58 -27.49
N PHE A 34 7.98 35.27 -28.75
CA PHE A 34 6.93 34.34 -29.20
C PHE A 34 7.21 32.91 -28.71
N THR A 35 8.44 32.42 -28.84
CA THR A 35 8.83 31.09 -28.34
C THR A 35 8.86 31.01 -26.85
N ALA A 36 9.24 32.09 -26.12
CA ALA A 36 9.20 32.14 -24.67
C ALA A 36 7.79 31.92 -24.10
N ALA A 37 6.74 32.35 -24.79
CA ALA A 37 5.37 32.09 -24.38
C ALA A 37 5.02 30.58 -24.38
N PHE A 38 5.57 29.83 -25.32
CA PHE A 38 5.44 28.36 -25.32
C PHE A 38 6.30 27.74 -24.23
N ASP A 39 7.50 28.24 -23.99
CA ASP A 39 8.38 27.76 -22.92
C ASP A 39 7.72 27.90 -21.55
N GLU A 40 6.99 28.99 -21.27
CA GLU A 40 6.22 29.16 -20.03
C GLU A 40 5.15 28.08 -19.85
N VAL A 41 4.49 27.68 -20.94
CA VAL A 41 3.46 26.62 -20.91
C VAL A 41 4.09 25.24 -20.74
N LEU A 42 5.23 25.01 -21.37
CA LEU A 42 5.91 23.70 -21.38
C LEU A 42 6.78 23.47 -20.14
N ALA A 43 7.30 24.52 -19.50
CA ALA A 43 8.20 24.41 -18.36
C ALA A 43 7.65 23.54 -17.19
N PRO A 44 6.38 23.64 -16.77
CA PRO A 44 5.83 22.78 -15.72
C PRO A 44 5.75 21.29 -16.16
N VAL A 45 5.50 21.03 -17.44
CA VAL A 45 5.45 19.67 -17.99
C VAL A 45 6.84 19.05 -17.99
N LEU A 46 7.83 19.79 -18.50
CA LEU A 46 9.23 19.34 -18.50
C LEU A 46 9.74 19.12 -17.07
N CYS A 47 9.45 20.04 -16.14
CA CYS A 47 9.80 19.89 -14.73
C CYS A 47 9.17 18.63 -14.12
N THR A 48 7.93 18.29 -14.46
CA THR A 48 7.27 17.06 -14.00
C THR A 48 7.96 15.83 -14.58
N LEU A 49 8.33 15.85 -15.86
CA LEU A 49 9.03 14.73 -16.49
C LEU A 49 10.43 14.51 -15.92
N ASP A 50 11.16 15.57 -15.65
CA ASP A 50 12.50 15.51 -15.04
C ASP A 50 12.46 14.97 -13.60
N ASN A 51 11.33 15.18 -12.90
CA ASN A 51 11.10 14.68 -11.55
C ASN A 51 10.23 13.42 -11.51
N LEU A 52 10.07 12.72 -12.62
CA LEU A 52 9.18 11.56 -12.71
C LEU A 52 9.51 10.47 -11.69
N ALA A 53 10.77 10.26 -11.37
CA ALA A 53 11.19 9.29 -10.36
C ALA A 53 10.57 9.57 -8.98
N ALA A 54 10.42 10.84 -8.59
CA ALA A 54 9.79 11.24 -7.34
C ALA A 54 8.27 10.93 -7.32
N TYR A 55 7.63 10.84 -8.47
CA TYR A 55 6.22 10.44 -8.57
C TYR A 55 6.03 8.94 -8.30
N PHE A 56 7.04 8.12 -8.56
CA PHE A 56 7.01 6.68 -8.26
C PHE A 56 7.46 6.35 -6.83
N ASP A 57 8.00 7.32 -6.11
CA ASP A 57 8.28 7.17 -4.68
C ASP A 57 7.01 7.48 -3.86
N PRO A 58 6.42 6.50 -3.16
CA PRO A 58 5.21 6.74 -2.36
C PRO A 58 5.38 7.81 -1.29
N GLY A 59 6.60 8.06 -0.81
CA GLY A 59 6.92 9.10 0.17
C GLY A 59 6.82 10.51 -0.41
N LEU A 60 7.18 10.69 -1.69
CA LEU A 60 7.29 11.98 -2.36
C LEU A 60 6.11 12.27 -3.29
N ALA A 61 5.48 11.25 -3.85
CA ALA A 61 4.41 11.37 -4.82
C ALA A 61 3.22 12.21 -4.31
N PRO A 62 2.56 12.99 -5.17
CA PRO A 62 1.27 13.61 -4.84
C PRO A 62 0.21 12.57 -4.47
N SER A 63 -0.75 12.94 -3.62
CA SER A 63 -1.76 12.00 -3.10
C SER A 63 -2.59 11.34 -4.20
N ASP A 64 -2.94 12.07 -5.25
CA ASP A 64 -3.67 11.57 -6.41
C ASP A 64 -2.87 10.54 -7.21
N PHE A 65 -1.55 10.72 -7.28
CA PHE A 65 -0.67 9.77 -7.94
C PHE A 65 -0.41 8.51 -7.08
N VAL A 66 -0.34 8.66 -5.75
CA VAL A 66 -0.29 7.51 -4.83
C VAL A 66 -1.55 6.65 -4.97
N GLU A 67 -2.74 7.26 -5.12
CA GLU A 67 -3.98 6.55 -5.36
C GLU A 67 -3.95 5.76 -6.68
N TYR A 68 -3.38 6.36 -7.73
CA TYR A 68 -3.16 5.71 -9.02
C TYR A 68 -2.18 4.52 -8.91
N LEU A 69 -1.06 4.70 -8.20
CA LEU A 69 -0.10 3.63 -7.93
C LEU A 69 -0.71 2.49 -7.11
N ALA A 70 -1.60 2.81 -6.15
CA ALA A 70 -2.28 1.80 -5.35
C ALA A 70 -3.08 0.82 -6.23
N GLY A 71 -3.72 1.32 -7.31
CA GLY A 71 -4.38 0.48 -8.31
C GLY A 71 -3.42 -0.47 -9.03
N TRP A 72 -2.24 0.00 -9.36
CA TRP A 72 -1.24 -0.82 -10.05
C TRP A 72 -0.67 -1.94 -9.21
N VAL A 73 -0.46 -1.68 -7.92
CA VAL A 73 0.13 -2.67 -6.99
C VAL A 73 -0.92 -3.43 -6.18
N GLY A 74 -2.22 -3.26 -6.46
CA GLY A 74 -3.29 -3.94 -5.76
C GLY A 74 -3.40 -3.58 -4.27
N ALA A 75 -3.01 -2.34 -3.91
CA ALA A 75 -3.03 -1.84 -2.54
C ALA A 75 -4.27 -1.00 -2.20
N GLU A 76 -5.27 -0.93 -3.07
CA GLU A 76 -6.47 -0.08 -2.95
C GLU A 76 -7.28 -0.35 -1.68
N ARG A 77 -7.26 -1.60 -1.19
CA ARG A 77 -8.03 -2.06 -0.03
C ARG A 77 -7.21 -2.24 1.23
N LEU A 78 -5.89 -2.00 1.17
CA LEU A 78 -4.97 -2.51 2.20
C LEU A 78 -4.83 -1.63 3.43
N ALA A 79 -5.13 -0.33 3.39
CA ALA A 79 -4.97 0.47 4.60
C ALA A 79 -5.55 1.87 4.50
N PRO A 80 -5.85 2.50 5.63
CA PRO A 80 -6.11 3.94 5.70
C PRO A 80 -4.86 4.76 5.27
N ASN A 81 -3.65 4.25 5.49
CA ASN A 81 -2.41 4.87 5.02
C ASN A 81 -1.98 4.32 3.65
N ARG A 82 -2.47 4.95 2.58
CA ARG A 82 -2.16 4.57 1.19
C ARG A 82 -0.68 4.55 0.87
N ARG A 83 0.08 5.50 1.37
CA ARG A 83 1.52 5.61 1.09
C ARG A 83 2.28 4.40 1.59
N GLU A 84 2.00 3.98 2.82
CA GLU A 84 2.60 2.82 3.45
C GLU A 84 2.17 1.52 2.75
N ALA A 85 0.89 1.43 2.37
CA ALA A 85 0.35 0.29 1.62
C ALA A 85 1.05 0.11 0.27
N VAL A 86 1.25 1.20 -0.49
CA VAL A 86 1.94 1.17 -1.78
C VAL A 86 3.42 0.83 -1.59
N ALA A 87 4.10 1.45 -0.61
CA ALA A 87 5.50 1.18 -0.32
C ALA A 87 5.76 -0.28 0.08
N GLY A 88 4.86 -0.89 0.86
CA GLY A 88 4.97 -2.27 1.33
C GLY A 88 4.42 -3.33 0.36
N ALA A 89 3.73 -2.94 -0.71
CA ALA A 89 2.94 -3.85 -1.54
C ALA A 89 3.73 -5.04 -2.10
N VAL A 90 4.94 -4.79 -2.62
CA VAL A 90 5.79 -5.86 -3.19
C VAL A 90 6.15 -6.91 -2.14
N GLY A 91 6.53 -6.46 -0.93
CA GLY A 91 6.83 -7.36 0.19
C GLY A 91 5.62 -8.17 0.65
N LEU A 92 4.44 -7.53 0.71
CA LEU A 92 3.19 -8.20 1.04
C LEU A 92 2.79 -9.24 0.00
N HIS A 93 2.96 -8.94 -1.29
CA HIS A 93 2.69 -9.88 -2.37
C HIS A 93 3.64 -11.09 -2.36
N ALA A 94 4.91 -10.90 -2.03
CA ALA A 94 5.87 -11.99 -1.89
C ALA A 94 5.49 -12.98 -0.79
N LEU A 95 4.76 -12.51 0.24
CA LEU A 95 4.29 -13.33 1.36
C LEU A 95 2.82 -13.79 1.20
N ARG A 96 2.20 -13.54 0.06
CA ARG A 96 0.79 -13.89 -0.17
C ARG A 96 0.54 -15.38 0.00
N GLY A 97 -0.56 -15.74 0.67
CA GLY A 97 -0.92 -17.11 0.96
C GLY A 97 -0.16 -17.74 2.15
N THR A 98 0.67 -16.96 2.85
CA THR A 98 1.32 -17.42 4.08
C THR A 98 0.70 -16.77 5.32
N ARG A 99 0.86 -17.41 6.48
CA ARG A 99 0.48 -16.86 7.78
C ARG A 99 1.16 -15.51 8.05
N ALA A 100 2.45 -15.40 7.70
CA ALA A 100 3.20 -14.16 7.85
C ALA A 100 2.66 -13.03 6.98
N GLY A 101 2.25 -13.32 5.74
CA GLY A 101 1.65 -12.36 4.82
C GLY A 101 0.29 -11.88 5.31
N LEU A 102 -0.56 -12.78 5.82
CA LEU A 102 -1.83 -12.41 6.41
C LEU A 102 -1.64 -11.52 7.65
N ALA A 103 -0.71 -11.88 8.54
CA ALA A 103 -0.39 -11.07 9.71
C ALA A 103 0.09 -9.66 9.32
N ALA A 104 0.99 -9.55 8.36
CA ALA A 104 1.51 -8.28 7.89
C ALA A 104 0.41 -7.38 7.27
N GLN A 105 -0.52 -7.96 6.51
CA GLN A 105 -1.64 -7.22 5.95
C GLN A 105 -2.63 -6.72 7.01
N LEU A 106 -2.96 -7.56 7.98
CA LEU A 106 -3.85 -7.18 9.09
C LEU A 106 -3.22 -6.11 9.98
N ARG A 107 -1.91 -6.23 10.24
CA ARG A 107 -1.15 -5.20 10.97
C ARG A 107 -1.17 -3.87 10.22
N LEU A 108 -0.95 -3.87 8.92
CA LEU A 108 -0.99 -2.66 8.09
C LEU A 108 -2.38 -2.02 8.07
N ALA A 109 -3.44 -2.85 7.96
CA ALA A 109 -4.82 -2.37 7.85
C ALA A 109 -5.41 -1.88 9.17
N LEU A 110 -5.07 -2.52 10.29
CA LEU A 110 -5.72 -2.33 11.58
C LEU A 110 -4.79 -1.77 12.66
N GLY A 111 -3.46 -1.75 12.41
CA GLY A 111 -2.47 -1.32 13.41
C GLY A 111 -2.31 -2.28 14.58
N VAL A 112 -2.86 -3.52 14.50
CA VAL A 112 -2.87 -4.52 15.58
C VAL A 112 -2.22 -5.80 15.09
N GLU A 113 -1.41 -6.43 15.96
CA GLU A 113 -0.82 -7.74 15.68
C GLU A 113 -1.88 -8.84 15.86
N PRO A 114 -2.21 -9.61 14.80
CA PRO A 114 -3.17 -10.69 14.91
C PRO A 114 -2.53 -11.97 15.46
N GLU A 115 -3.29 -12.73 16.23
CA GLU A 115 -2.99 -14.13 16.53
C GLU A 115 -3.62 -15.00 15.45
N ILE A 116 -2.81 -15.83 14.79
CA ILE A 116 -3.26 -16.67 13.68
C ILE A 116 -2.96 -18.13 14.01
N GLU A 117 -4.00 -18.96 14.01
CA GLU A 117 -3.90 -20.40 14.21
C GLU A 117 -4.40 -21.13 12.96
N GLU A 118 -3.57 -22.02 12.44
CA GLU A 118 -3.88 -22.86 11.26
C GLU A 118 -4.02 -24.32 11.70
N SER A 119 -4.98 -25.02 11.10
CA SER A 119 -5.15 -26.47 11.32
C SER A 119 -4.12 -27.31 10.62
N GLY A 120 -3.43 -26.73 9.62
CA GLY A 120 -2.40 -27.40 8.84
C GLY A 120 -1.03 -27.31 9.50
N GLY A 121 -0.11 -28.13 9.02
CA GLY A 121 1.28 -28.10 9.45
C GLY A 121 2.15 -28.90 8.49
N ALA A 122 3.47 -28.67 8.58
CA ALA A 122 4.46 -29.50 7.91
C ALA A 122 5.34 -30.17 8.97
N ALA A 123 5.55 -31.47 8.84
CA ALA A 123 6.51 -32.21 9.64
C ALA A 123 7.30 -33.13 8.74
N TRP A 124 8.55 -33.39 9.11
CA TRP A 124 9.31 -34.45 8.47
C TRP A 124 9.48 -35.63 9.44
N SER A 125 9.59 -36.84 8.90
CA SER A 125 9.84 -38.04 9.67
C SER A 125 10.95 -38.84 9.00
N THR A 126 11.77 -39.51 9.80
CA THR A 126 12.74 -40.48 9.31
C THR A 126 12.09 -41.81 8.99
N GLU A 127 10.84 -42.03 9.45
CA GLU A 127 10.11 -43.26 9.21
C GLU A 127 9.05 -43.03 8.12
N PRO A 128 9.00 -43.89 7.06
CA PRO A 128 7.97 -43.83 6.05
C PRO A 128 6.58 -44.11 6.67
N GLY A 129 5.56 -43.35 6.26
CA GLY A 129 4.19 -43.53 6.72
C GLY A 129 3.88 -42.98 8.12
N GLY A 130 4.75 -42.11 8.66
CA GLY A 130 4.49 -41.41 9.92
C GLY A 130 3.18 -40.58 9.88
N PRO A 131 2.61 -40.20 11.04
CA PRO A 131 1.37 -39.45 11.10
C PRO A 131 1.54 -38.09 10.43
N LEU A 132 0.55 -37.67 9.62
CA LEU A 132 0.52 -36.34 9.03
C LEU A 132 0.19 -35.32 10.12
N PRO A 133 0.88 -34.15 10.15
CA PRO A 133 0.60 -33.09 11.09
C PRO A 133 -0.71 -32.40 10.75
N GLY A 134 -1.35 -31.82 11.77
CA GLY A 134 -2.54 -31.00 11.62
C GLY A 134 -3.86 -31.75 11.67
N SER A 135 -4.93 -31.12 11.22
CA SER A 135 -6.29 -31.65 11.19
C SER A 135 -6.73 -31.92 9.76
N ALA A 136 -7.59 -32.95 9.58
CA ALA A 136 -8.18 -33.24 8.28
C ALA A 136 -9.10 -32.14 7.75
N GLU A 137 -9.62 -31.27 8.64
CA GLU A 137 -10.46 -30.14 8.28
C GLU A 137 -9.61 -28.88 8.16
N PRO A 138 -9.46 -28.32 6.95
CA PRO A 138 -8.73 -27.07 6.75
C PRO A 138 -9.44 -25.87 7.40
N ARG A 139 -8.84 -25.29 8.42
CA ARG A 139 -9.40 -24.15 9.14
C ARG A 139 -8.33 -23.14 9.49
N LEU A 140 -8.75 -21.87 9.57
CA LEU A 140 -7.94 -20.75 9.99
C LEU A 140 -8.71 -19.94 11.05
N LEU A 141 -8.11 -19.71 12.20
CA LEU A 141 -8.60 -18.80 13.21
C LEU A 141 -7.73 -17.56 13.22
N VAL A 142 -8.36 -16.38 13.06
CA VAL A 142 -7.73 -15.08 13.22
C VAL A 142 -8.33 -14.39 14.42
N ARG A 143 -7.52 -14.14 15.44
CA ARG A 143 -7.93 -13.45 16.67
C ARG A 143 -7.22 -12.09 16.75
N LEU A 144 -8.01 -11.03 16.97
CA LEU A 144 -7.51 -9.69 17.25
C LEU A 144 -7.73 -9.33 18.71
N ARG A 145 -6.66 -8.91 19.39
CA ARG A 145 -6.75 -8.35 20.74
C ARG A 145 -6.70 -6.83 20.65
N VAL A 146 -7.79 -6.17 21.03
CA VAL A 146 -7.95 -4.72 20.93
C VAL A 146 -8.49 -4.14 22.23
N PRO A 147 -8.19 -2.87 22.56
CA PRO A 147 -8.73 -2.23 23.76
C PRO A 147 -10.26 -2.11 23.73
N ASP A 148 -10.83 -1.81 22.57
CA ASP A 148 -12.28 -1.71 22.38
C ASP A 148 -12.74 -2.61 21.21
N PRO A 149 -13.28 -3.81 21.53
CA PRO A 149 -13.82 -4.73 20.52
C PRO A 149 -15.04 -4.19 19.74
N ALA A 150 -15.74 -3.19 20.29
CA ALA A 150 -16.91 -2.61 19.65
C ALA A 150 -16.52 -1.61 18.54
N ALA A 151 -15.33 -1.03 18.62
CA ALA A 151 -14.81 -0.13 17.60
C ALA A 151 -14.35 -0.85 16.32
N VAL A 152 -14.18 -2.18 16.34
CA VAL A 152 -13.74 -2.95 15.18
C VAL A 152 -14.91 -3.32 14.28
N ASP A 153 -14.86 -2.89 13.03
CA ASP A 153 -15.80 -3.35 11.99
C ASP A 153 -15.50 -4.81 11.63
N ARG A 154 -16.29 -5.72 12.23
CA ARG A 154 -16.15 -7.17 12.04
C ARG A 154 -16.41 -7.60 10.59
N ARG A 155 -17.25 -6.84 9.86
CA ARG A 155 -17.55 -7.13 8.46
C ARG A 155 -16.36 -6.80 7.58
N ALA A 156 -15.80 -5.60 7.74
CA ALA A 156 -14.60 -5.18 7.03
C ALA A 156 -13.41 -6.11 7.32
N LEU A 157 -13.23 -6.53 8.58
CA LEU A 157 -12.23 -7.53 8.96
C LEU A 157 -12.43 -8.85 8.22
N ALA A 158 -13.66 -9.37 8.19
CA ALA A 158 -13.95 -10.65 7.53
C ALA A 158 -13.74 -10.56 6.00
N GLU A 159 -14.09 -9.43 5.39
CA GLU A 159 -13.85 -9.17 3.96
C GLU A 159 -12.35 -9.10 3.65
N LEU A 160 -11.57 -8.41 4.48
CA LEU A 160 -10.12 -8.31 4.34
C LEU A 160 -9.45 -9.70 4.45
N VAL A 161 -9.81 -10.49 5.45
CA VAL A 161 -9.25 -11.84 5.63
C VAL A 161 -9.61 -12.74 4.43
N ARG A 162 -10.87 -12.72 3.98
CA ARG A 162 -11.32 -13.52 2.83
C ARG A 162 -10.63 -13.15 1.52
N ALA A 163 -10.25 -11.88 1.35
CA ALA A 163 -9.54 -11.44 0.14
C ALA A 163 -8.13 -12.04 -0.01
N VAL A 164 -7.55 -12.51 1.09
CA VAL A 164 -6.17 -13.00 1.16
C VAL A 164 -6.07 -14.50 1.32
N VAL A 165 -7.01 -15.09 2.07
CA VAL A 165 -6.99 -16.49 2.45
C VAL A 165 -7.53 -17.35 1.29
N PRO A 166 -6.93 -18.52 1.01
CA PRO A 166 -7.43 -19.46 0.02
C PRO A 166 -8.88 -19.90 0.32
N VAL A 167 -9.69 -20.03 -0.73
CA VAL A 167 -11.14 -20.29 -0.61
C VAL A 167 -11.51 -21.64 0.04
N HIS A 168 -10.59 -22.60 0.07
CA HIS A 168 -10.80 -23.92 0.67
C HIS A 168 -10.66 -23.94 2.20
N LEU A 169 -10.15 -22.85 2.80
CA LEU A 169 -10.00 -22.75 4.25
C LEU A 169 -11.29 -22.22 4.90
N ALA A 170 -11.80 -22.92 5.91
CA ALA A 170 -12.85 -22.43 6.77
C ALA A 170 -12.26 -21.35 7.71
N VAL A 171 -12.63 -20.09 7.49
CA VAL A 171 -12.08 -18.95 8.22
C VAL A 171 -13.03 -18.54 9.35
N ARG A 172 -12.47 -18.40 10.56
CA ARG A 172 -13.13 -17.81 11.72
C ARG A 172 -12.37 -16.58 12.19
N THR A 173 -13.06 -15.48 12.43
CA THR A 173 -12.49 -14.26 12.98
C THR A 173 -13.05 -14.00 14.37
N GLU A 174 -12.18 -13.68 15.33
CA GLU A 174 -12.54 -13.33 16.71
C GLU A 174 -11.94 -11.97 17.06
N VAL A 175 -12.72 -11.13 17.74
CA VAL A 175 -12.24 -9.85 18.27
C VAL A 175 -12.50 -9.87 19.76
N VAL A 176 -11.42 -9.78 20.56
CA VAL A 176 -11.44 -9.86 22.03
C VAL A 176 -10.82 -8.61 22.65
N GLY A 177 -11.29 -8.23 23.83
CA GLY A 177 -10.72 -7.12 24.57
C GLY A 177 -9.37 -7.47 25.19
N THR A 178 -8.48 -6.49 25.32
CA THR A 178 -7.20 -6.63 26.04
C THR A 178 -7.36 -6.66 27.57
N HIS A 179 -8.56 -6.36 28.09
CA HIS A 179 -8.87 -6.39 29.52
C HIS A 179 -9.60 -7.70 29.85
N GLY A 180 -8.87 -8.73 30.30
CA GLY A 180 -9.49 -10.00 30.66
C GLY A 180 -8.62 -11.04 31.36
N GLU A 181 -7.40 -10.68 31.75
CA GLU A 181 -6.58 -11.55 32.60
C GLU A 181 -5.96 -10.76 33.77
N GLY A 182 -6.78 -10.41 34.72
CA GLY A 182 -6.31 -9.70 35.92
C GLY A 182 -7.41 -9.54 36.94
N GLY A 183 -7.82 -10.64 37.59
CA GLY A 183 -8.78 -10.51 38.67
C GLY A 183 -9.35 -11.83 39.10
N GLY A 184 -8.59 -12.58 39.89
CA GLY A 184 -9.17 -13.72 40.59
C GLY A 184 -8.11 -14.63 41.20
N ASP A 185 -7.42 -14.14 42.19
CA ASP A 185 -7.21 -14.90 43.39
C ASP A 185 -6.57 -13.98 44.45
N GLY A 186 -7.36 -13.55 45.36
CA GLY A 186 -7.01 -12.79 46.55
C GLY A 186 -8.10 -12.98 47.53
N ASP A 187 -8.23 -14.21 48.07
CA ASP A 187 -9.01 -14.40 49.30
C ASP A 187 -8.18 -15.18 50.30
N LEU A 188 -7.86 -14.43 51.37
CA LEU A 188 -7.50 -14.83 52.74
C LEU A 188 -6.21 -15.63 52.97
#